data_6c8e44d9b413645fdf1cb7c9123d1031
#
_entry.id   6c8e44d9b413645fdf1cb7c9123d1031
#
_cell.length_a   1.000
_cell.length_b   1.000
_cell.length_c   1.000
_cell.angle_alpha   90.00
_cell.angle_beta   90.00
_cell.angle_gamma   90.00
#
_symmetry.space_group_name_H-M   'P 1'
#
loop_
_entity.id
_entity.type
_entity.pdbx_description
1 polymer ?
#
loop_
_entity_poly.entity_id
_entity_poly.type
_entity_poly.pdbx_seq_one_letter_code
_entity_poly.pdbx_strand_id
1 'polypeptide(L)'
;MANRDQVNERYYGQINSEESHEATRSRIHWICRHVQGHTVLDAGCSQGITSILLGREGFEVTAIDLEEGSISYAKKELRQESALVRGRVHFQLKDISQFERPPGGFDTIILGEILEHYAHPHTLLAQAYRLLHKKGMLVLSVPYKYHPFHDHKRTYYAGSLSRVLYPYVDEQALEVHHKYLCFAGCKKAKELREAKPGAEHLARWMELDEEQFRLVEQQHVRKMNQRKAVLDKAVQRIRHMEERALPAERTARPEQAGKAQDEGKGAYTDGGSTGK
;
A
#
# COMPACT_ATOMS: atom_id res chain seq x y z
N MET A 1 3.49 -15.82 -21.35
CA MET A 1 3.42 -15.73 -19.88
C MET A 1 2.28 -14.77 -19.55
N ALA A 2 1.41 -15.10 -18.59
CA ALA A 2 0.35 -14.17 -18.20
C ALA A 2 1.01 -12.93 -17.62
N ASN A 3 0.58 -11.76 -18.09
CA ASN A 3 1.03 -10.47 -17.56
C ASN A 3 0.75 -10.45 -16.03
N ARG A 4 1.79 -10.31 -15.21
CA ARG A 4 1.68 -10.33 -13.75
C ARG A 4 1.02 -9.07 -13.18
N ASP A 5 1.12 -7.95 -13.91
CA ASP A 5 0.51 -6.69 -13.49
C ASP A 5 -0.77 -6.43 -14.29
N GLN A 6 -1.90 -6.83 -13.72
CA GLN A 6 -3.23 -6.70 -14.32
C GLN A 6 -3.89 -5.39 -13.86
N VAL A 7 -3.23 -4.23 -14.10
CA VAL A 7 -3.69 -2.93 -13.60
C VAL A 7 -5.01 -2.49 -14.26
N ASN A 8 -5.22 -2.78 -15.55
CA ASN A 8 -6.46 -2.43 -16.25
C ASN A 8 -7.64 -3.24 -15.70
N GLU A 9 -7.48 -4.55 -15.52
CA GLU A 9 -8.51 -5.41 -14.97
C GLU A 9 -8.88 -4.99 -13.54
N ARG A 10 -7.91 -4.60 -12.71
CA ARG A 10 -8.18 -4.02 -11.38
C ARG A 10 -8.93 -2.69 -11.48
N TYR A 11 -8.51 -1.83 -12.38
CA TYR A 11 -9.17 -0.53 -12.57
C TYR A 11 -10.63 -0.69 -12.97
N TYR A 12 -10.94 -1.62 -13.88
CA TYR A 12 -12.30 -1.90 -14.32
C TYR A 12 -13.10 -2.82 -13.39
N GLY A 13 -12.52 -3.28 -12.27
CA GLY A 13 -13.22 -4.10 -11.30
C GLY A 13 -13.44 -5.55 -11.73
N GLN A 14 -12.59 -6.07 -12.60
CA GLN A 14 -12.73 -7.42 -13.18
C GLN A 14 -12.04 -8.49 -12.35
N ILE A 15 -11.05 -8.11 -11.53
CA ILE A 15 -10.28 -9.02 -10.67
C ILE A 15 -10.05 -8.37 -9.29
N ASN A 16 -9.77 -9.20 -8.29
CA ASN A 16 -9.52 -8.80 -6.91
C ASN A 16 -10.78 -8.26 -6.16
N SER A 17 -10.58 -7.64 -5.00
CA SER A 17 -11.65 -7.10 -4.16
C SER A 17 -12.03 -5.67 -4.56
N GLU A 18 -13.24 -5.24 -4.16
CA GLU A 18 -13.70 -3.85 -4.36
C GLU A 18 -12.73 -2.83 -3.72
N GLU A 19 -12.17 -3.14 -2.54
CA GLU A 19 -11.14 -2.30 -1.90
C GLU A 19 -9.89 -2.13 -2.81
N SER A 20 -9.51 -3.20 -3.53
CA SER A 20 -8.38 -3.15 -4.49
C SER A 20 -8.72 -2.32 -5.72
N HIS A 21 -9.97 -2.40 -6.20
CA HIS A 21 -10.46 -1.59 -7.34
C HIS A 21 -10.46 -0.11 -6.98
N GLU A 22 -11.03 0.23 -5.82
CA GLU A 22 -11.11 1.60 -5.32
C GLU A 22 -9.72 2.19 -5.10
N ALA A 23 -8.81 1.44 -4.47
CA ALA A 23 -7.43 1.87 -4.27
C ALA A 23 -6.71 2.14 -5.61
N THR A 24 -6.90 1.25 -6.61
CA THR A 24 -6.30 1.41 -7.94
C THR A 24 -6.86 2.62 -8.67
N ARG A 25 -8.20 2.80 -8.68
CA ARG A 25 -8.87 3.96 -9.29
C ARG A 25 -8.45 5.25 -8.61
N SER A 26 -8.47 5.30 -7.28
CA SER A 26 -8.10 6.49 -6.50
C SER A 26 -6.67 6.95 -6.83
N ARG A 27 -5.71 6.03 -6.85
CA ARG A 27 -4.32 6.29 -7.21
C ARG A 27 -4.19 6.83 -8.63
N ILE A 28 -4.77 6.16 -9.62
CA ILE A 28 -4.68 6.56 -11.04
C ILE A 28 -5.33 7.93 -11.27
N HIS A 29 -6.52 8.16 -10.70
CA HIS A 29 -7.18 9.45 -10.80
C HIS A 29 -6.41 10.56 -10.09
N TRP A 30 -5.74 10.24 -8.97
CA TRP A 30 -4.85 11.20 -8.32
C TRP A 30 -3.68 11.58 -9.22
N ILE A 31 -3.03 10.59 -9.87
CA ILE A 31 -1.96 10.83 -10.86
C ILE A 31 -2.48 11.74 -11.98
N CYS A 32 -3.60 11.39 -12.63
CA CYS A 32 -4.15 12.16 -13.72
C CYS A 32 -4.45 13.62 -13.34
N ARG A 33 -4.94 13.88 -12.12
CA ARG A 33 -5.21 15.25 -11.63
C ARG A 33 -3.97 16.10 -11.42
N HIS A 34 -2.80 15.50 -11.23
CA HIS A 34 -1.55 16.21 -10.98
C HIS A 34 -0.67 16.36 -12.23
N VAL A 35 -1.11 15.83 -13.38
CA VAL A 35 -0.44 16.05 -14.66
C VAL A 35 -0.61 17.52 -15.07
N GLN A 36 0.47 18.14 -15.54
CA GLN A 36 0.50 19.53 -15.98
C GLN A 36 1.14 19.64 -17.37
N GLY A 37 0.84 20.73 -18.05
CA GLY A 37 1.36 21.01 -19.40
C GLY A 37 0.61 20.23 -20.47
N HIS A 38 1.32 19.77 -21.51
CA HIS A 38 0.73 19.10 -22.66
C HIS A 38 1.38 17.75 -22.97
N THR A 39 2.69 17.65 -22.78
CA THR A 39 3.49 16.46 -23.13
C THR A 39 3.80 15.63 -21.90
N VAL A 40 3.47 14.34 -21.93
CA VAL A 40 3.61 13.41 -20.80
C VAL A 40 4.47 12.22 -21.19
N LEU A 41 5.41 11.86 -20.33
CA LEU A 41 6.07 10.55 -20.34
C LEU A 41 5.51 9.69 -19.21
N ASP A 42 4.84 8.59 -19.55
CA ASP A 42 4.41 7.55 -18.58
C ASP A 42 5.41 6.42 -18.62
N ALA A 43 6.34 6.40 -17.66
CA ALA A 43 7.41 5.41 -17.59
C ALA A 43 7.04 4.28 -16.64
N GLY A 44 7.05 3.04 -17.14
CA GLY A 44 6.46 1.87 -16.48
C GLY A 44 4.94 1.87 -16.62
N CYS A 45 4.44 2.13 -17.84
CA CYS A 45 3.02 2.31 -18.12
C CYS A 45 2.18 1.02 -17.99
N SER A 46 2.82 -0.14 -17.84
CA SER A 46 2.16 -1.45 -17.78
C SER A 46 1.10 -1.62 -18.87
N GLN A 47 -0.13 -1.99 -18.55
CA GLN A 47 -1.26 -2.17 -19.46
C GLN A 47 -1.85 -0.85 -20.02
N GLY A 48 -1.34 0.31 -19.63
CA GLY A 48 -1.58 1.59 -20.28
C GLY A 48 -2.84 2.35 -19.88
N ILE A 49 -3.56 1.95 -18.83
CA ILE A 49 -4.80 2.65 -18.43
C ILE A 49 -4.58 4.13 -18.13
N THR A 50 -3.53 4.49 -17.38
CA THR A 50 -3.20 5.88 -17.06
C THR A 50 -2.95 6.69 -18.32
N SER A 51 -2.14 6.16 -19.24
CA SER A 51 -1.83 6.79 -20.53
C SER A 51 -3.07 7.00 -21.39
N ILE A 52 -3.98 6.02 -21.46
CA ILE A 52 -5.23 6.11 -22.25
C ILE A 52 -6.15 7.18 -21.65
N LEU A 53 -6.31 7.21 -20.31
CA LEU A 53 -7.11 8.24 -19.65
C LEU A 53 -6.58 9.64 -19.93
N LEU A 54 -5.28 9.85 -19.87
CA LEU A 54 -4.65 11.13 -20.21
C LEU A 54 -4.84 11.50 -21.68
N GLY A 55 -4.75 10.54 -22.59
CA GLY A 55 -5.06 10.76 -24.01
C GLY A 55 -6.49 11.21 -24.25
N ARG A 56 -7.47 10.69 -23.49
CA ARG A 56 -8.88 11.12 -23.49
C ARG A 56 -9.02 12.56 -23.00
N GLU A 57 -8.23 12.96 -21.99
CA GLU A 57 -8.18 14.34 -21.46
C GLU A 57 -7.41 15.31 -22.35
N GLY A 58 -6.79 14.83 -23.44
CA GLY A 58 -6.17 15.70 -24.44
C GLY A 58 -4.65 15.83 -24.36
N PHE A 59 -3.99 15.08 -23.48
CA PHE A 59 -2.53 15.08 -23.38
C PHE A 59 -1.87 14.26 -24.51
N GLU A 60 -0.69 14.70 -24.93
CA GLU A 60 0.21 13.95 -25.81
C GLU A 60 1.08 13.04 -24.95
N VAL A 61 0.83 11.74 -24.98
CA VAL A 61 1.42 10.76 -24.06
C VAL A 61 2.39 9.84 -24.80
N THR A 62 3.64 9.86 -24.39
CA THR A 62 4.60 8.80 -24.68
C THR A 62 4.63 7.84 -23.49
N ALA A 63 4.29 6.58 -23.72
CA ALA A 63 4.19 5.56 -22.69
C ALA A 63 5.19 4.44 -22.93
N ILE A 64 6.03 4.13 -21.95
CA ILE A 64 7.10 3.15 -22.10
C ILE A 64 7.02 2.09 -20.99
N ASP A 65 7.35 0.85 -21.35
CA ASP A 65 7.51 -0.27 -20.44
C ASP A 65 8.57 -1.24 -20.97
N LEU A 66 9.11 -2.08 -20.09
CA LEU A 66 10.08 -3.13 -20.42
C LEU A 66 9.39 -4.47 -20.76
N GLU A 67 8.12 -4.62 -20.42
CA GLU A 67 7.38 -5.86 -20.64
C GLU A 67 6.61 -5.83 -21.96
N GLU A 68 7.02 -6.68 -22.89
CA GLU A 68 6.39 -6.75 -24.22
C GLU A 68 4.91 -7.12 -24.15
N GLY A 69 4.53 -8.01 -23.21
CA GLY A 69 3.15 -8.42 -22.98
C GLY A 69 2.26 -7.24 -22.58
N SER A 70 2.74 -6.40 -21.67
CA SER A 70 2.06 -5.17 -21.23
C SER A 70 1.88 -4.19 -22.38
N ILE A 71 2.92 -3.91 -23.14
CA ILE A 71 2.87 -3.01 -24.31
C ILE A 71 1.93 -3.55 -25.39
N SER A 72 1.95 -4.85 -25.65
CA SER A 72 1.04 -5.48 -26.62
C SER A 72 -0.42 -5.36 -26.19
N TYR A 73 -0.70 -5.57 -24.88
CA TYR A 73 -2.02 -5.37 -24.30
C TYR A 73 -2.46 -3.89 -24.41
N ALA A 74 -1.63 -2.95 -23.99
CA ALA A 74 -1.91 -1.53 -24.04
C ALA A 74 -2.22 -1.04 -25.48
N LYS A 75 -1.47 -1.52 -26.47
CA LYS A 75 -1.75 -1.25 -27.89
C LYS A 75 -3.08 -1.84 -28.37
N LYS A 76 -3.48 -3.02 -27.82
CA LYS A 76 -4.78 -3.61 -28.14
C LYS A 76 -5.93 -2.76 -27.56
N GLU A 77 -5.82 -2.34 -26.32
CA GLU A 77 -6.80 -1.45 -25.69
C GLU A 77 -6.89 -0.10 -26.42
N LEU A 78 -5.75 0.51 -26.78
CA LEU A 78 -5.72 1.76 -27.51
C LEU A 78 -6.45 1.68 -28.87
N ARG A 79 -6.45 0.52 -29.53
CA ARG A 79 -7.20 0.34 -30.79
C ARG A 79 -8.72 0.49 -30.63
N GLN A 80 -9.24 0.31 -29.41
CA GLN A 80 -10.66 0.50 -29.11
C GLN A 80 -11.06 1.98 -28.93
N GLU A 81 -10.06 2.85 -28.78
CA GLU A 81 -10.26 4.27 -28.55
C GLU A 81 -10.59 5.05 -29.83
N SER A 82 -11.10 6.26 -29.66
CA SER A 82 -11.35 7.19 -30.78
C SER A 82 -10.07 7.52 -31.55
N ALA A 83 -10.19 7.94 -32.80
CA ALA A 83 -9.06 8.34 -33.63
C ALA A 83 -8.22 9.46 -32.98
N LEU A 84 -8.87 10.37 -32.23
CA LEU A 84 -8.21 11.45 -31.51
C LEU A 84 -7.31 10.92 -30.40
N VAL A 85 -7.81 9.99 -29.59
CA VAL A 85 -7.02 9.36 -28.51
C VAL A 85 -5.88 8.52 -29.07
N ARG A 86 -6.15 7.75 -30.13
CA ARG A 86 -5.11 6.96 -30.81
C ARG A 86 -3.97 7.81 -31.40
N GLY A 87 -4.28 9.04 -31.82
CA GLY A 87 -3.26 9.97 -32.31
C GLY A 87 -2.38 10.56 -31.23
N ARG A 88 -2.84 10.56 -29.97
CA ARG A 88 -2.16 11.20 -28.83
C ARG A 88 -1.33 10.26 -27.96
N VAL A 89 -1.62 8.96 -27.97
CA VAL A 89 -0.98 7.99 -27.08
C VAL A 89 -0.05 7.06 -27.85
N HIS A 90 1.22 7.01 -27.44
CA HIS A 90 2.26 6.25 -28.13
C HIS A 90 2.94 5.26 -27.19
N PHE A 91 2.57 3.97 -27.28
CA PHE A 91 3.18 2.89 -26.51
C PHE A 91 4.45 2.33 -27.16
N GLN A 92 5.54 2.27 -26.40
CA GLN A 92 6.85 1.79 -26.86
C GLN A 92 7.46 0.79 -25.85
N LEU A 93 8.01 -0.31 -26.37
CA LEU A 93 8.85 -1.20 -25.58
C LEU A 93 10.24 -0.56 -25.45
N LYS A 94 10.53 0.08 -24.32
CA LYS A 94 11.73 0.88 -24.15
C LYS A 94 12.08 1.11 -22.68
N ASP A 95 13.38 1.10 -22.38
CA ASP A 95 13.91 1.52 -21.09
C ASP A 95 14.02 3.05 -21.02
N ILE A 96 13.64 3.65 -19.90
CA ILE A 96 13.77 5.10 -19.67
C ILE A 96 15.24 5.56 -19.78
N SER A 97 16.20 4.71 -19.44
CA SER A 97 17.64 5.01 -19.55
C SER A 97 18.09 5.27 -20.98
N GLN A 98 17.40 4.65 -21.95
CA GLN A 98 17.68 4.75 -23.37
C GLN A 98 16.86 5.85 -24.05
N PHE A 99 16.05 6.58 -23.26
CA PHE A 99 15.18 7.60 -23.82
C PHE A 99 15.95 8.90 -24.03
N GLU A 100 15.95 9.38 -25.28
CA GLU A 100 16.52 10.68 -25.62
C GLU A 100 15.56 11.80 -25.21
N ARG A 101 16.13 12.87 -24.67
CA ARG A 101 15.34 14.01 -24.25
C ARG A 101 14.80 14.73 -25.49
N PRO A 102 13.45 14.83 -25.65
CA PRO A 102 12.88 15.61 -26.75
C PRO A 102 13.20 17.10 -26.60
N PRO A 103 13.12 17.89 -27.69
CA PRO A 103 13.26 19.34 -27.60
C PRO A 103 12.33 19.91 -26.53
N GLY A 104 12.86 20.71 -25.61
CA GLY A 104 12.11 21.23 -24.47
C GLY A 104 11.97 20.28 -23.26
N GLY A 105 11.97 18.97 -23.46
CA GLY A 105 11.67 17.95 -22.43
C GLY A 105 10.17 17.73 -22.28
N PHE A 106 9.78 16.78 -21.39
CA PHE A 106 8.39 16.52 -21.07
C PHE A 106 7.86 17.51 -20.02
N ASP A 107 6.64 17.94 -20.16
CA ASP A 107 5.97 18.79 -19.16
C ASP A 107 5.67 18.01 -17.90
N THR A 108 5.27 16.74 -18.02
CA THR A 108 5.08 15.84 -16.89
C THR A 108 5.75 14.50 -17.17
N ILE A 109 6.37 13.92 -16.13
CA ILE A 109 6.81 12.52 -16.11
C ILE A 109 6.08 11.81 -15.00
N ILE A 110 5.51 10.64 -15.33
CA ILE A 110 4.81 9.76 -14.39
C ILE A 110 5.71 8.55 -14.10
N LEU A 111 5.82 8.20 -12.80
CA LEU A 111 6.48 7.00 -12.29
C LEU A 111 5.49 6.27 -11.36
N GLY A 112 4.55 5.54 -11.93
CA GLY A 112 3.48 4.86 -11.19
C GLY A 112 3.87 3.44 -10.78
N GLU A 113 4.14 3.20 -9.50
CA GLU A 113 4.51 1.87 -8.96
C GLU A 113 5.76 1.28 -9.66
N ILE A 114 6.79 2.09 -9.78
CA ILE A 114 8.05 1.68 -10.43
C ILE A 114 9.27 1.93 -9.52
N LEU A 115 9.26 2.97 -8.68
CA LEU A 115 10.45 3.38 -7.92
C LEU A 115 10.87 2.33 -6.87
N GLU A 116 9.93 1.56 -6.34
CA GLU A 116 10.15 0.47 -5.39
C GLU A 116 10.94 -0.71 -5.98
N HIS A 117 10.94 -0.86 -7.29
CA HIS A 117 11.68 -1.91 -7.98
C HIS A 117 13.17 -1.58 -8.16
N TYR A 118 13.58 -0.34 -7.88
CA TYR A 118 14.97 0.10 -8.03
C TYR A 118 15.71 0.04 -6.69
N ALA A 119 16.76 -0.78 -6.60
CA ALA A 119 17.67 -0.78 -5.46
C ALA A 119 18.36 0.59 -5.28
N HIS A 120 18.65 1.25 -6.40
CA HIS A 120 19.26 2.58 -6.47
C HIS A 120 18.31 3.57 -7.17
N PRO A 121 17.31 4.13 -6.47
CA PRO A 121 16.26 4.96 -7.07
C PRO A 121 16.80 6.25 -7.72
N HIS A 122 17.94 6.74 -7.27
CA HIS A 122 18.58 7.92 -7.86
C HIS A 122 18.94 7.73 -9.33
N THR A 123 19.18 6.50 -9.79
CA THR A 123 19.43 6.20 -11.21
C THR A 123 18.19 6.55 -12.06
N LEU A 124 17.01 6.08 -11.64
CA LEU A 124 15.75 6.38 -12.33
C LEU A 124 15.40 7.88 -12.23
N LEU A 125 15.55 8.46 -11.03
CA LEU A 125 15.20 9.86 -10.78
C LEU A 125 16.11 10.82 -11.55
N ALA A 126 17.39 10.54 -11.70
CA ALA A 126 18.29 11.33 -12.51
C ALA A 126 17.89 11.31 -14.01
N GLN A 127 17.45 10.17 -14.52
CA GLN A 127 16.91 10.07 -15.89
C GLN A 127 15.61 10.88 -16.03
N ALA A 128 14.67 10.72 -15.12
CA ALA A 128 13.44 11.50 -15.12
C ALA A 128 13.74 13.02 -15.05
N TYR A 129 14.64 13.43 -14.14
CA TYR A 129 15.07 14.81 -14.03
C TYR A 129 15.66 15.35 -15.34
N ARG A 130 16.51 14.57 -16.03
CA ARG A 130 17.10 14.93 -17.31
C ARG A 130 16.04 15.14 -18.40
N LEU A 131 15.02 14.26 -18.42
CA LEU A 131 13.96 14.26 -19.46
C LEU A 131 12.90 15.34 -19.22
N LEU A 132 12.70 15.78 -17.97
CA LEU A 132 11.73 16.84 -17.64
C LEU A 132 12.08 18.19 -18.27
N HIS A 133 11.05 18.90 -18.71
CA HIS A 133 11.11 20.34 -18.97
C HIS A 133 11.60 21.07 -17.72
N LYS A 134 12.24 22.24 -17.87
CA LYS A 134 12.80 23.00 -16.73
C LYS A 134 11.77 23.49 -15.70
N LYS A 135 10.50 23.52 -16.05
CA LYS A 135 9.37 23.77 -15.14
C LYS A 135 8.43 22.55 -15.08
N GLY A 136 8.93 21.36 -15.45
CA GLY A 136 8.13 20.16 -15.55
C GLY A 136 7.79 19.57 -14.20
N MET A 137 6.75 18.76 -14.19
CA MET A 137 6.21 18.07 -13.02
C MET A 137 6.64 16.60 -13.00
N LEU A 138 7.12 16.12 -11.87
CA LEU A 138 7.25 14.70 -11.58
C LEU A 138 6.05 14.26 -10.75
N VAL A 139 5.29 13.28 -11.25
CA VAL A 139 4.16 12.68 -10.56
C VAL A 139 4.48 11.20 -10.35
N LEU A 140 4.35 10.70 -9.13
CA LEU A 140 4.63 9.30 -8.86
C LEU A 140 3.74 8.71 -7.77
N SER A 141 3.66 7.39 -7.77
CA SER A 141 3.12 6.61 -6.67
C SER A 141 4.03 5.45 -6.33
N VAL A 142 4.02 5.05 -5.06
CA VAL A 142 4.69 3.84 -4.56
C VAL A 142 3.79 3.16 -3.52
N PRO A 143 3.94 1.86 -3.27
CA PRO A 143 3.30 1.23 -2.13
C PRO A 143 3.76 1.90 -0.83
N TYR A 144 2.79 2.28 0.01
CA TYR A 144 3.05 2.86 1.33
C TYR A 144 3.25 1.75 2.36
N LYS A 145 4.33 1.79 3.11
CA LYS A 145 4.74 0.77 4.10
C LYS A 145 5.23 -0.52 3.42
N TYR A 146 5.51 -1.51 4.28
CA TYR A 146 5.92 -2.82 3.81
C TYR A 146 4.78 -3.49 3.02
N HIS A 147 5.08 -3.80 1.77
CA HIS A 147 4.20 -4.57 0.90
C HIS A 147 4.96 -5.82 0.43
N PRO A 148 4.52 -7.04 0.80
CA PRO A 148 5.24 -8.28 0.50
C PRO A 148 5.08 -8.66 -0.98
N PHE A 149 5.88 -8.04 -1.83
CA PHE A 149 5.96 -8.39 -3.24
C PHE A 149 7.42 -8.71 -3.59
N HIS A 150 7.64 -9.83 -4.30
CA HIS A 150 8.98 -10.40 -4.48
C HIS A 150 9.94 -9.51 -5.28
N ASP A 151 9.42 -8.62 -6.13
CA ASP A 151 10.23 -7.73 -6.96
C ASP A 151 10.52 -6.37 -6.29
N HIS A 152 9.90 -6.07 -5.14
CA HIS A 152 10.17 -4.84 -4.42
C HIS A 152 11.56 -4.87 -3.78
N LYS A 153 12.39 -3.90 -4.11
CA LYS A 153 13.73 -3.70 -3.56
C LYS A 153 13.74 -2.70 -2.42
N ARG A 154 12.68 -1.88 -2.33
CA ARG A 154 12.55 -0.82 -1.33
C ARG A 154 11.14 -0.73 -0.78
N THR A 155 11.08 -0.29 0.48
CA THR A 155 9.85 0.12 1.16
C THR A 155 9.89 1.62 1.36
N TYR A 156 8.77 2.29 1.10
CA TYR A 156 8.67 3.73 1.26
C TYR A 156 7.67 4.14 2.35
N TYR A 157 8.10 5.12 3.11
CA TYR A 157 7.32 5.96 4.03
C TYR A 157 7.45 7.41 3.56
N ALA A 158 6.60 8.31 4.05
CA ALA A 158 6.62 9.71 3.59
C ALA A 158 8.02 10.33 3.71
N GLY A 159 8.65 10.21 4.87
CA GLY A 159 9.99 10.75 5.09
C GLY A 159 11.07 10.12 4.22
N SER A 160 11.02 8.81 3.97
CA SER A 160 12.01 8.12 3.13
C SER A 160 11.84 8.43 1.66
N LEU A 161 10.61 8.51 1.14
CA LEU A 161 10.32 8.89 -0.24
C LEU A 161 10.74 10.34 -0.51
N SER A 162 10.28 11.26 0.33
CA SER A 162 10.57 12.68 0.17
C SER A 162 12.07 12.99 0.22
N ARG A 163 12.82 12.30 1.09
CA ARG A 163 14.29 12.43 1.13
C ARG A 163 14.96 12.01 -0.19
N VAL A 164 14.47 10.95 -0.83
CA VAL A 164 14.98 10.47 -2.12
C VAL A 164 14.65 11.44 -3.26
N LEU A 165 13.48 12.09 -3.19
CA LEU A 165 13.00 13.03 -4.21
C LEU A 165 13.56 14.44 -4.04
N TYR A 166 13.88 14.85 -2.81
CA TYR A 166 14.31 16.19 -2.46
C TYR A 166 15.43 16.77 -3.33
N PRO A 167 16.44 16.00 -3.77
CA PRO A 167 17.48 16.52 -4.66
C PRO A 167 16.98 17.01 -6.03
N TYR A 168 15.83 16.53 -6.50
CA TYR A 168 15.39 16.67 -7.89
C TYR A 168 14.20 17.63 -8.05
N VAL A 169 13.28 17.62 -7.09
CA VAL A 169 12.00 18.31 -7.21
C VAL A 169 11.62 19.04 -5.93
N ASP A 170 10.84 20.11 -6.08
CA ASP A 170 10.17 20.82 -5.01
C ASP A 170 8.76 20.24 -4.84
N GLU A 171 8.50 19.69 -3.66
CA GLU A 171 7.23 19.05 -3.32
C GLU A 171 6.05 20.02 -3.48
N GLN A 172 5.02 19.59 -4.21
CA GLN A 172 3.76 20.28 -4.35
C GLN A 172 2.62 19.54 -3.63
N ALA A 173 2.66 18.20 -3.67
CA ALA A 173 1.71 17.36 -2.97
C ALA A 173 2.38 16.06 -2.53
N LEU A 174 2.02 15.60 -1.33
CA LEU A 174 2.37 14.30 -0.78
C LEU A 174 1.16 13.79 0.01
N GLU A 175 0.54 12.72 -0.47
CA GLU A 175 -0.72 12.22 0.07
C GLU A 175 -0.72 10.68 0.14
N VAL A 176 -1.47 10.14 1.10
CA VAL A 176 -1.71 8.70 1.19
C VAL A 176 -3.10 8.38 0.64
N HIS A 177 -3.15 7.59 -0.41
CA HIS A 177 -4.36 7.07 -1.02
C HIS A 177 -4.47 5.56 -0.81
N HIS A 178 -5.30 5.14 0.14
CA HIS A 178 -5.41 3.73 0.55
C HIS A 178 -4.05 3.15 0.97
N LYS A 179 -3.48 2.31 0.12
CA LYS A 179 -2.18 1.65 0.34
C LYS A 179 -1.04 2.29 -0.44
N TYR A 180 -1.26 3.41 -1.10
CA TYR A 180 -0.29 4.08 -1.94
C TYR A 180 0.11 5.44 -1.37
N LEU A 181 1.39 5.74 -1.46
CA LEU A 181 1.94 7.08 -1.23
C LEU A 181 2.11 7.75 -2.59
N CYS A 182 1.40 8.86 -2.77
CA CYS A 182 1.35 9.61 -4.01
C CYS A 182 2.08 10.94 -3.83
N PHE A 183 2.93 11.29 -4.78
CA PHE A 183 3.76 12.49 -4.75
C PHE A 183 3.69 13.24 -6.08
N ALA A 184 3.62 14.57 -6.00
CA ALA A 184 3.81 15.47 -7.13
C ALA A 184 4.79 16.59 -6.76
N GLY A 185 5.72 16.90 -7.65
CA GLY A 185 6.71 17.95 -7.40
C GLY A 185 7.27 18.57 -8.68
N CYS A 186 7.51 19.88 -8.63
CA CYS A 186 8.11 20.64 -9.73
C CYS A 186 9.62 20.41 -9.81
N LYS A 187 10.14 20.29 -11.01
CA LYS A 187 11.58 20.16 -11.25
C LYS A 187 12.35 21.35 -10.67
N LYS A 188 13.35 21.07 -9.83
CA LYS A 188 14.30 22.07 -9.34
C LYS A 188 15.12 22.65 -10.49
N ALA A 189 15.45 23.93 -10.41
CA ALA A 189 16.31 24.59 -11.38
C ALA A 189 17.69 23.94 -11.48
N LYS A 190 18.18 23.40 -10.36
CA LYS A 190 19.45 22.66 -10.26
C LYS A 190 19.25 21.44 -9.37
N GLU A 191 19.81 20.31 -9.79
CA GLU A 191 19.90 19.10 -8.93
C GLU A 191 20.76 19.39 -7.71
N LEU A 192 20.24 19.04 -6.52
CA LEU A 192 20.89 19.33 -5.22
C LEU A 192 21.32 18.02 -4.55
N ARG A 193 22.34 17.34 -5.10
CA ARG A 193 22.76 15.99 -4.66
C ARG A 193 23.07 15.86 -3.18
N GLU A 194 23.57 16.94 -2.55
CA GLU A 194 23.97 16.94 -1.13
C GLU A 194 22.99 17.71 -0.23
N ALA A 195 21.90 18.23 -0.79
CA ALA A 195 20.95 19.00 -0.02
C ALA A 195 20.16 18.09 0.93
N LYS A 196 20.02 18.56 2.17
CA LYS A 196 19.18 17.93 3.19
C LYS A 196 17.89 18.76 3.35
N PRO A 197 16.74 18.11 3.52
CA PRO A 197 15.49 18.81 3.81
C PRO A 197 15.61 19.55 5.14
N GLY A 198 15.00 20.75 5.22
CA GLY A 198 14.91 21.52 6.45
C GLY A 198 14.01 20.87 7.51
N ALA A 199 14.10 21.34 8.74
CA ALA A 199 13.36 20.79 9.88
C ALA A 199 11.83 20.78 9.66
N GLU A 200 11.27 21.81 9.04
CA GLU A 200 9.83 21.91 8.74
C GLU A 200 9.35 20.79 7.81
N HIS A 201 10.11 20.49 6.75
CA HIS A 201 9.79 19.36 5.85
C HIS A 201 9.86 18.04 6.59
N LEU A 202 10.88 17.83 7.42
CA LEU A 202 11.02 16.61 8.21
C LEU A 202 9.86 16.43 9.19
N ALA A 203 9.46 17.50 9.90
CA ALA A 203 8.35 17.47 10.84
C ALA A 203 7.05 17.07 10.12
N ARG A 204 6.71 17.72 9.00
CA ARG A 204 5.51 17.41 8.22
C ARG A 204 5.48 15.95 7.72
N TRP A 205 6.62 15.43 7.25
CA TRP A 205 6.68 14.03 6.80
C TRP A 205 6.54 13.03 7.94
N MET A 206 7.09 13.38 9.12
CA MET A 206 6.93 12.57 10.34
C MET A 206 5.48 12.58 10.81
N GLU A 207 4.82 13.73 10.83
CA GLU A 207 3.38 13.83 11.18
C GLU A 207 2.50 12.96 10.28
N LEU A 208 2.75 12.98 8.95
CA LEU A 208 2.02 12.13 8.01
C LEU A 208 2.23 10.64 8.31
N ASP A 209 3.47 10.22 8.57
CA ASP A 209 3.78 8.84 8.92
C ASP A 209 3.16 8.43 10.27
N GLU A 210 3.22 9.29 11.29
CA GLU A 210 2.61 9.06 12.62
C GLU A 210 1.10 8.94 12.54
N GLU A 211 0.43 9.80 11.77
CA GLU A 211 -1.02 9.72 11.55
C GLU A 211 -1.40 8.36 10.93
N GLN A 212 -0.66 7.94 9.92
CA GLN A 212 -0.91 6.66 9.26
C GLN A 212 -0.63 5.46 10.17
N PHE A 213 0.40 5.51 11.03
CA PHE A 213 0.64 4.47 12.03
C PHE A 213 -0.49 4.39 13.04
N ARG A 214 -0.95 5.51 13.56
CA ARG A 214 -2.10 5.59 14.50
C ARG A 214 -3.36 4.97 13.88
N LEU A 215 -3.65 5.25 12.61
CA LEU A 215 -4.79 4.65 11.91
C LEU A 215 -4.69 3.12 11.82
N VAL A 216 -3.50 2.59 11.52
CA VAL A 216 -3.25 1.14 11.47
C VAL A 216 -3.41 0.50 12.84
N GLU A 217 -2.86 1.11 13.90
CA GLU A 217 -3.01 0.62 15.27
C GLU A 217 -4.48 0.59 15.69
N GLN A 218 -5.23 1.65 15.41
CA GLN A 218 -6.67 1.69 15.70
C GLN A 218 -7.44 0.60 14.95
N GLN A 219 -7.12 0.36 13.67
CA GLN A 219 -7.73 -0.72 12.90
C GLN A 219 -7.37 -2.10 13.47
N HIS A 220 -6.11 -2.28 13.91
CA HIS A 220 -5.67 -3.50 14.54
C HIS A 220 -6.43 -3.77 15.83
N VAL A 221 -6.53 -2.79 16.71
CA VAL A 221 -7.28 -2.87 17.98
C VAL A 221 -8.76 -3.20 17.71
N ARG A 222 -9.40 -2.55 16.72
CA ARG A 222 -10.78 -2.88 16.33
C ARG A 222 -10.93 -4.33 15.88
N LYS A 223 -10.03 -4.82 15.02
CA LYS A 223 -10.04 -6.21 14.55
C LYS A 223 -9.81 -7.21 15.70
N MET A 224 -8.89 -6.90 16.62
CA MET A 224 -8.64 -7.72 17.82
C MET A 224 -9.89 -7.81 18.71
N ASN A 225 -10.56 -6.68 18.96
CA ASN A 225 -11.77 -6.64 19.77
C ASN A 225 -12.93 -7.42 19.10
N GLN A 226 -13.08 -7.31 17.78
CA GLN A 226 -14.07 -8.11 17.03
C GLN A 226 -13.78 -9.62 17.16
N ARG A 227 -12.53 -10.04 16.98
CA ARG A 227 -12.12 -11.45 17.14
C ARG A 227 -12.37 -11.95 18.56
N LYS A 228 -12.02 -11.13 19.56
CA LYS A 228 -12.28 -11.45 20.96
C LYS A 228 -13.78 -11.65 21.23
N ALA A 229 -14.63 -10.75 20.75
CA ALA A 229 -16.08 -10.86 20.91
C ALA A 229 -16.67 -12.13 20.25
N VAL A 230 -16.12 -12.55 19.10
CA VAL A 230 -16.53 -13.82 18.45
C VAL A 230 -16.08 -15.02 19.29
N LEU A 231 -14.85 -14.99 19.80
CA LEU A 231 -14.33 -16.05 20.67
C LEU A 231 -15.13 -16.17 21.96
N ASP A 232 -15.43 -15.05 22.62
CA ASP A 232 -16.22 -15.02 23.85
C ASP A 232 -17.61 -15.63 23.64
N LYS A 233 -18.27 -15.29 22.54
CA LYS A 233 -19.55 -15.93 22.15
C LYS A 233 -19.42 -17.43 21.91
N ALA A 234 -18.36 -17.88 21.27
CA ALA A 234 -18.11 -19.30 21.05
C ALA A 234 -17.88 -20.05 22.37
N VAL A 235 -17.06 -19.48 23.28
CA VAL A 235 -16.83 -20.03 24.61
C VAL A 235 -18.13 -20.13 25.42
N GLN A 236 -18.97 -19.09 25.40
CA GLN A 236 -20.27 -19.12 26.05
C GLN A 236 -21.20 -20.22 25.50
N ARG A 237 -21.21 -20.42 24.18
CA ARG A 237 -21.99 -21.52 23.56
C ARG A 237 -21.49 -22.90 24.00
N ILE A 238 -20.18 -23.10 24.06
CA ILE A 238 -19.58 -24.36 24.52
C ILE A 238 -19.98 -24.62 25.97
N ARG A 239 -19.82 -23.66 26.87
CA ARG A 239 -20.24 -23.80 28.27
C ARG A 239 -21.72 -24.17 28.40
N HIS A 240 -22.58 -23.51 27.67
CA HIS A 240 -24.02 -23.80 27.67
C HIS A 240 -24.33 -25.21 27.15
N MET A 241 -23.59 -25.68 26.16
CA MET A 241 -23.73 -27.04 25.64
C MET A 241 -23.23 -28.08 26.67
N GLU A 242 -22.13 -27.82 27.38
CA GLU A 242 -21.60 -28.64 28.44
C GLU A 242 -22.59 -28.76 29.64
N GLU A 243 -23.17 -27.64 30.06
CA GLU A 243 -24.22 -27.60 31.10
C GLU A 243 -25.44 -28.44 30.73
N ARG A 244 -25.84 -28.44 29.45
CA ARG A 244 -26.97 -29.25 28.96
C ARG A 244 -26.63 -30.73 28.75
N ALA A 245 -25.36 -31.05 28.60
CA ALA A 245 -24.88 -32.42 28.41
C ALA A 245 -24.61 -33.17 29.73
N LEU A 246 -24.57 -32.45 30.89
CA LEU A 246 -24.45 -33.09 32.20
C LEU A 246 -25.75 -33.82 32.55
N PRO A 247 -25.74 -35.17 32.81
CA PRO A 247 -26.93 -35.90 33.18
C PRO A 247 -27.44 -35.44 34.55
N ALA A 248 -28.76 -35.46 34.73
CA ALA A 248 -29.47 -35.07 35.98
C ALA A 248 -29.26 -36.00 37.17
N GLU A 249 -28.17 -36.76 37.21
CA GLU A 249 -27.92 -37.79 38.20
C GLU A 249 -27.21 -37.36 39.50
N ARG A 250 -27.03 -36.05 39.73
CA ARG A 250 -26.40 -35.57 41.01
C ARG A 250 -27.35 -34.92 42.00
N THR A 251 -28.66 -35.07 41.85
CA THR A 251 -29.63 -34.56 42.87
C THR A 251 -30.30 -35.66 43.69
N ALA A 252 -29.82 -36.90 43.69
CA ALA A 252 -30.25 -37.90 44.63
C ALA A 252 -29.29 -37.96 45.83
N ARG A 253 -29.56 -37.12 46.84
CA ARG A 253 -29.10 -37.42 48.20
C ARG A 253 -29.89 -38.59 48.73
N PRO A 254 -29.30 -39.66 49.24
CA PRO A 254 -30.00 -40.55 50.16
C PRO A 254 -29.96 -39.94 51.55
N GLU A 255 -31.14 -39.51 52.04
CA GLU A 255 -31.38 -39.43 53.44
C GLU A 255 -31.49 -40.83 54.02
N GLN A 256 -30.95 -40.96 55.25
CA GLN A 256 -31.18 -41.99 56.25
C GLN A 256 -30.23 -43.20 56.28
N ALA A 257 -29.43 -43.17 57.36
CA ALA A 257 -29.32 -44.18 58.39
C ALA A 257 -28.19 -43.71 59.33
N GLY A 258 -28.40 -43.30 60.53
CA GLY A 258 -28.88 -44.08 61.69
C GLY A 258 -27.72 -44.39 62.59
N LYS A 259 -27.57 -43.64 63.67
CA LYS A 259 -27.02 -43.94 65.01
C LYS A 259 -26.23 -45.27 65.22
N ALA A 260 -25.00 -45.13 65.74
CA ALA A 260 -24.42 -45.85 66.91
C ALA A 260 -23.06 -45.19 67.17
N GLN A 261 -22.87 -44.55 68.31
CA GLN A 261 -22.11 -44.95 69.53
C GLN A 261 -20.79 -45.67 69.16
N ASP A 262 -19.60 -45.34 69.60
CA ASP A 262 -19.16 -45.09 70.96
C ASP A 262 -17.64 -44.85 70.95
N GLU A 263 -17.17 -44.10 71.90
CA GLU A 263 -15.91 -44.15 72.65
C GLU A 263 -14.57 -44.42 71.99
N GLY A 264 -13.62 -43.61 72.36
CA GLY A 264 -12.24 -44.06 72.49
C GLY A 264 -11.16 -42.99 72.22
N LYS A 265 -10.89 -42.24 73.29
CA LYS A 265 -9.59 -41.73 73.75
C LYS A 265 -8.34 -41.94 72.90
N GLY A 266 -7.56 -40.88 72.77
CA GLY A 266 -6.12 -40.99 72.59
C GLY A 266 -5.46 -39.70 72.18
N ALA A 267 -4.98 -38.95 73.13
CA ALA A 267 -4.04 -37.84 73.00
C ALA A 267 -2.69 -38.31 72.41
N TYR A 268 -1.99 -37.44 71.76
CA TYR A 268 -0.58 -37.06 71.96
C TYR A 268 -0.16 -36.16 70.81
N THR A 269 0.05 -34.86 71.04
CA THR A 269 1.31 -34.13 71.21
C THR A 269 2.26 -34.22 70.03
N ASP A 270 2.48 -33.08 69.42
CA ASP A 270 3.66 -32.24 69.52
C ASP A 270 4.76 -32.41 68.43
N GLY A 271 5.31 -31.31 68.04
CA GLY A 271 6.62 -31.19 67.43
C GLY A 271 6.51 -30.79 65.94
N GLY A 272 6.65 -29.64 65.51
CA GLY A 272 7.71 -28.69 65.79
C GLY A 272 8.58 -28.54 64.58
N SER A 273 8.69 -27.32 64.12
CA SER A 273 9.93 -26.68 63.68
C SER A 273 10.38 -26.75 62.21
N THR A 274 10.30 -25.61 61.65
CA THR A 274 11.36 -24.81 60.96
C THR A 274 12.04 -25.37 59.72
N GLY A 275 11.97 -24.62 58.67
CA GLY A 275 13.07 -23.81 58.23
C GLY A 275 13.72 -24.27 56.90
N LYS A 276 13.62 -23.56 55.99
CA LYS A 276 14.48 -22.73 55.16
C LYS A 276 13.82 -22.46 53.83
#